data_98e494ddb83008803eedd2bd98372ee1
#
_entry.id   98e494ddb83008803eedd2bd98372ee1
#
_cell.length_a   1.000
_cell.length_b   1.000
_cell.length_c   1.000
_cell.angle_alpha   90.00
_cell.angle_beta   90.00
_cell.angle_gamma   90.00
#
_symmetry.space_group_name_H-M   'P 1'
#
loop_
_entity.id
_entity.type
_entity.pdbx_description
1 polymer ?
#
loop_
_entity_poly.entity_id
_entity_poly.type
_entity_poly.pdbx_seq_one_letter_code
_entity_poly.pdbx_strand_id
1 'polypeptide(L)'
;MPANKLILICQCSTRGLLSKSDDAEGLVASGRAVAVQDLCKTAAEKDPILKEIAGADTPVIYACHPRAVRALFAFAGATLPENAHLVNLRNPANLPFSQSADPAWYPVIDYARCTHCGQCFEFCLFGVYEKDQDGKICVTHPHSCKNNCPACARICPGAAIIFPKVGESPINGAEISDEDELKANIKINVDEILGGDVYAALNARKHKRRSLLNQKKIDQALAERKNCSEGKA
;
A
#
# COMPACT_ATOMS: atom_id res chain seq x y z
N MET A 1 -12.64 30.90 -16.16
CA MET A 1 -11.17 30.75 -16.21
C MET A 1 -10.87 29.37 -16.72
N PRO A 2 -9.87 29.14 -17.58
CA PRO A 2 -9.51 27.78 -17.97
C PRO A 2 -9.12 26.99 -16.72
N ALA A 3 -9.65 25.77 -16.60
CA ALA A 3 -9.33 24.88 -15.48
C ALA A 3 -7.81 24.67 -15.40
N ASN A 4 -7.23 24.85 -14.22
CA ASN A 4 -5.79 24.61 -14.00
C ASN A 4 -5.54 23.10 -14.03
N LYS A 5 -5.11 22.60 -15.18
CA LYS A 5 -4.83 21.19 -15.41
C LYS A 5 -3.34 20.95 -15.24
N LEU A 6 -2.94 20.35 -14.10
CA LEU A 6 -1.57 19.93 -13.88
C LEU A 6 -1.43 18.43 -14.17
N ILE A 7 -0.34 18.07 -14.82
CA ILE A 7 -0.05 16.69 -15.23
C ILE A 7 1.23 16.23 -14.53
N LEU A 8 1.17 15.10 -13.83
CA LEU A 8 2.32 14.44 -13.22
C LEU A 8 2.54 13.07 -13.86
N ILE A 9 3.78 12.77 -14.17
CA ILE A 9 4.19 11.50 -14.77
C ILE A 9 5.27 10.86 -13.92
N CYS A 10 4.99 9.64 -13.42
CA CYS A 10 5.97 8.82 -12.72
C CYS A 10 6.77 8.00 -13.72
N GLN A 11 8.08 8.14 -13.71
CA GLN A 11 8.98 7.37 -14.55
C GLN A 11 9.42 6.04 -13.92
N CYS A 12 9.09 5.82 -12.67
CA CYS A 12 9.43 4.72 -11.77
C CYS A 12 10.84 4.16 -11.96
N SER A 13 11.70 4.40 -10.99
CA SER A 13 13.10 3.93 -10.99
C SER A 13 13.25 2.41 -11.06
N THR A 14 12.18 1.67 -10.75
CA THR A 14 12.14 0.21 -10.86
C THR A 14 11.81 -0.19 -12.27
N ARG A 15 12.81 -0.61 -13.02
CA ARG A 15 12.68 -0.96 -14.44
C ARG A 15 11.59 -2.00 -14.68
N GLY A 16 10.76 -1.75 -15.70
CA GLY A 16 9.70 -2.67 -16.13
C GLY A 16 8.44 -2.66 -15.28
N LEU A 17 8.39 -1.89 -14.21
CA LEU A 17 7.19 -1.80 -13.37
C LEU A 17 6.04 -1.06 -14.06
N LEU A 18 6.38 -0.01 -14.79
CA LEU A 18 5.43 0.77 -15.59
C LEU A 18 5.66 0.52 -17.08
N SER A 19 4.58 0.44 -17.82
CA SER A 19 4.61 0.42 -19.28
C SER A 19 4.97 1.81 -19.81
N LYS A 20 5.65 1.84 -20.95
CA LYS A 20 5.87 3.09 -21.69
C LYS A 20 4.55 3.59 -22.25
N SER A 21 4.39 4.90 -22.29
CA SER A 21 3.25 5.58 -22.90
C SER A 21 3.79 6.72 -23.76
N ASP A 22 3.57 6.64 -25.05
CA ASP A 22 4.00 7.67 -26.01
C ASP A 22 3.38 9.02 -25.68
N ASP A 23 2.12 9.01 -25.23
CA ASP A 23 1.41 10.22 -24.76
C ASP A 23 2.13 10.87 -23.57
N ALA A 24 2.52 10.04 -22.58
CA ALA A 24 3.22 10.52 -21.40
C ALA A 24 4.61 11.06 -21.76
N GLU A 25 5.36 10.36 -22.60
CA GLU A 25 6.68 10.79 -23.07
C GLU A 25 6.57 12.11 -23.85
N GLY A 26 5.59 12.26 -24.74
CA GLY A 26 5.32 13.49 -25.48
C GLY A 26 4.95 14.68 -24.58
N LEU A 27 4.19 14.44 -23.51
CA LEU A 27 3.84 15.47 -22.54
C LEU A 27 5.06 15.97 -21.76
N VAL A 28 5.97 15.07 -21.36
CA VAL A 28 7.23 15.46 -20.73
C VAL A 28 8.12 16.24 -21.69
N ALA A 29 8.31 15.72 -22.91
CA ALA A 29 9.16 16.37 -23.93
C ALA A 29 8.68 17.79 -24.30
N SER A 30 7.37 18.01 -24.30
CA SER A 30 6.77 19.32 -24.57
C SER A 30 6.73 20.27 -23.36
N GLY A 31 7.22 19.86 -22.20
CA GLY A 31 7.18 20.65 -20.96
C GLY A 31 5.77 20.85 -20.38
N ARG A 32 4.79 20.07 -20.84
CA ARG A 32 3.39 20.14 -20.39
C ARG A 32 3.08 19.30 -19.15
N ALA A 33 4.03 18.49 -18.72
CA ALA A 33 3.90 17.62 -17.55
C ALA A 33 5.14 17.72 -16.65
N VAL A 34 4.91 17.57 -15.36
CA VAL A 34 5.97 17.39 -14.37
C VAL A 34 6.33 15.90 -14.32
N ALA A 35 7.60 15.58 -14.56
CA ALA A 35 8.10 14.22 -14.48
C ALA A 35 8.80 13.98 -13.13
N VAL A 36 8.42 12.91 -12.43
CA VAL A 36 9.13 12.44 -11.23
C VAL A 36 9.74 11.08 -11.51
N GLN A 37 10.98 10.87 -11.06
CA GLN A 37 11.71 9.62 -11.30
C GLN A 37 11.04 8.44 -10.57
N ASP A 38 10.55 8.68 -9.36
CA ASP A 38 9.92 7.69 -8.50
C ASP A 38 8.89 8.37 -7.58
N LEU A 39 7.60 8.17 -7.86
CA LEU A 39 6.52 8.75 -7.05
C LEU A 39 6.57 8.26 -5.59
N CYS A 40 7.00 7.01 -5.35
CA CYS A 40 7.17 6.51 -3.98
C CYS A 40 8.25 7.30 -3.23
N LYS A 41 9.38 7.62 -3.88
CA LYS A 41 10.44 8.43 -3.29
C LYS A 41 9.96 9.86 -3.04
N THR A 42 9.35 10.48 -4.04
CA THR A 42 8.75 11.82 -3.95
C THR A 42 7.75 11.91 -2.78
N ALA A 43 6.92 10.86 -2.59
CA ALA A 43 5.98 10.81 -1.48
C ALA A 43 6.66 10.60 -0.12
N ALA A 44 7.72 9.78 -0.04
CA ALA A 44 8.49 9.57 1.19
C ALA A 44 9.17 10.86 1.67
N GLU A 45 9.66 11.66 0.73
CA GLU A 45 10.28 12.98 0.96
C GLU A 45 9.24 14.08 1.24
N LYS A 46 7.94 13.77 1.08
CA LYS A 46 6.82 14.72 1.22
C LYS A 46 7.02 15.98 0.36
N ASP A 47 7.50 15.77 -0.87
CA ASP A 47 7.81 16.85 -1.80
C ASP A 47 6.59 17.77 -2.02
N PRO A 48 6.76 19.09 -1.92
CA PRO A 48 5.68 20.07 -2.10
C PRO A 48 4.93 19.95 -3.43
N ILE A 49 5.57 19.42 -4.48
CA ILE A 49 4.96 19.22 -5.79
C ILE A 49 3.68 18.39 -5.71
N LEU A 50 3.59 17.43 -4.76
CA LEU A 50 2.41 16.59 -4.59
C LEU A 50 1.20 17.39 -4.09
N LYS A 51 1.44 18.42 -3.24
CA LYS A 51 0.38 19.33 -2.79
C LYS A 51 -0.06 20.26 -3.92
N GLU A 52 0.88 20.73 -4.73
CA GLU A 52 0.58 21.57 -5.89
C GLU A 52 -0.30 20.81 -6.90
N ILE A 53 0.09 19.56 -7.24
CA ILE A 53 -0.70 18.69 -8.12
C ILE A 53 -2.10 18.43 -7.55
N ALA A 54 -2.19 18.09 -6.25
CA ALA A 54 -3.46 17.81 -5.62
C ALA A 54 -4.38 19.04 -5.52
N GLY A 55 -3.81 20.23 -5.51
CA GLY A 55 -4.56 21.51 -5.51
C GLY A 55 -5.06 21.96 -6.87
N ALA A 56 -4.73 21.25 -7.96
CA ALA A 56 -5.22 21.56 -9.28
C ALA A 56 -6.71 21.19 -9.43
N ASP A 57 -7.45 21.92 -10.27
CA ASP A 57 -8.88 21.67 -10.50
C ASP A 57 -9.15 20.26 -11.06
N THR A 58 -8.31 19.81 -11.99
CA THR A 58 -8.39 18.48 -12.61
C THR A 58 -7.00 17.90 -12.81
N PRO A 59 -6.37 17.37 -11.74
CA PRO A 59 -5.05 16.78 -11.87
C PRO A 59 -5.08 15.49 -12.70
N VAL A 60 -4.05 15.30 -13.51
CA VAL A 60 -3.86 14.08 -14.30
C VAL A 60 -2.55 13.41 -13.89
N ILE A 61 -2.61 12.16 -13.52
CA ILE A 61 -1.46 11.44 -13.00
C ILE A 61 -1.26 10.13 -13.75
N TYR A 62 -0.13 10.02 -14.42
CA TYR A 62 0.33 8.80 -15.08
C TYR A 62 1.28 8.06 -14.13
N ALA A 63 0.84 6.95 -13.56
CA ALA A 63 1.65 6.20 -12.58
C ALA A 63 1.20 4.72 -12.47
N CYS A 64 1.38 4.11 -11.30
CA CYS A 64 0.93 2.76 -10.99
C CYS A 64 -0.59 2.72 -10.71
N HIS A 65 -1.04 1.68 -10.00
CA HIS A 65 -2.47 1.49 -9.70
C HIS A 65 -3.10 2.70 -8.99
N PRO A 66 -4.33 3.10 -9.34
CA PRO A 66 -5.02 4.27 -8.77
C PRO A 66 -5.09 4.26 -7.24
N ARG A 67 -5.39 3.10 -6.62
CA ARG A 67 -5.39 2.94 -5.16
C ARG A 67 -4.03 3.30 -4.55
N ALA A 68 -2.94 2.81 -5.15
CA ALA A 68 -1.58 3.10 -4.68
C ALA A 68 -1.25 4.59 -4.83
N VAL A 69 -1.62 5.21 -5.94
CA VAL A 69 -1.40 6.64 -6.19
C VAL A 69 -2.12 7.48 -5.12
N ARG A 70 -3.41 7.22 -4.87
CA ARG A 70 -4.17 7.95 -3.83
C ARG A 70 -3.54 7.77 -2.45
N ALA A 71 -3.12 6.57 -2.10
CA ALA A 71 -2.47 6.29 -0.82
C ALA A 71 -1.10 6.98 -0.69
N LEU A 72 -0.31 7.08 -1.77
CA LEU A 72 0.96 7.81 -1.80
C LEU A 72 0.76 9.32 -1.58
N PHE A 73 -0.22 9.91 -2.24
CA PHE A 73 -0.56 11.32 -2.03
C PHE A 73 -1.03 11.57 -0.60
N ALA A 74 -1.94 10.73 -0.07
CA ALA A 74 -2.41 10.83 1.31
C ALA A 74 -1.26 10.69 2.32
N PHE A 75 -0.32 9.77 2.09
CA PHE A 75 0.89 9.61 2.90
C PHE A 75 1.76 10.89 2.90
N ALA A 76 1.88 11.56 1.77
CA ALA A 76 2.60 12.83 1.65
C ALA A 76 1.84 14.04 2.25
N GLY A 77 0.63 13.82 2.79
CA GLY A 77 -0.22 14.89 3.32
C GLY A 77 -0.90 15.73 2.23
N ALA A 78 -1.16 15.11 1.06
CA ALA A 78 -1.88 15.69 -0.05
C ALA A 78 -3.08 14.80 -0.41
N THR A 79 -4.29 15.35 -0.46
CA THR A 79 -5.50 14.60 -0.82
C THR A 79 -5.88 14.89 -2.25
N LEU A 80 -5.86 13.88 -3.11
CA LEU A 80 -6.32 14.01 -4.48
C LEU A 80 -7.84 14.19 -4.54
N PRO A 81 -8.34 15.14 -5.33
CA PRO A 81 -9.77 15.31 -5.55
C PRO A 81 -10.37 14.07 -6.24
N GLU A 82 -11.68 13.88 -6.10
CA GLU A 82 -12.37 12.73 -6.69
C GLU A 82 -12.28 12.72 -8.22
N ASN A 83 -12.33 13.90 -8.84
CA ASN A 83 -12.22 14.11 -10.28
C ASN A 83 -10.77 14.01 -10.81
N ALA A 84 -9.79 13.66 -9.97
CA ALA A 84 -8.43 13.40 -10.43
C ALA A 84 -8.39 12.23 -11.42
N HIS A 85 -7.82 12.47 -12.60
CA HIS A 85 -7.69 11.46 -13.63
C HIS A 85 -6.41 10.66 -13.44
N LEU A 86 -6.55 9.39 -13.00
CA LEU A 86 -5.43 8.50 -12.72
C LEU A 86 -5.27 7.51 -13.86
N VAL A 87 -4.19 7.64 -14.62
CA VAL A 87 -3.84 6.73 -15.72
C VAL A 87 -2.92 5.65 -15.19
N ASN A 88 -3.42 4.41 -15.20
CA ASN A 88 -2.66 3.26 -14.73
C ASN A 88 -1.69 2.77 -15.81
N LEU A 89 -0.39 2.97 -15.57
CA LEU A 89 0.70 2.49 -16.43
C LEU A 89 1.31 1.18 -15.91
N ARG A 90 0.74 0.55 -14.89
CA ARG A 90 1.29 -0.70 -14.35
C ARG A 90 1.37 -1.77 -15.43
N ASN A 91 2.56 -2.32 -15.62
CA ASN A 91 2.75 -3.44 -16.53
C ASN A 91 1.98 -4.67 -16.01
N PRO A 92 1.07 -5.27 -16.81
CA PRO A 92 0.32 -6.46 -16.39
C PRO A 92 1.20 -7.70 -16.25
N ALA A 93 2.34 -7.76 -16.94
CA ALA A 93 3.32 -8.80 -16.69
C ALA A 93 3.92 -8.55 -15.30
N ASN A 94 3.65 -9.45 -14.35
CA ASN A 94 4.25 -9.43 -13.02
C ASN A 94 5.74 -9.68 -13.14
N LEU A 95 6.48 -8.66 -13.56
CA LEU A 95 7.93 -8.77 -13.66
C LEU A 95 8.51 -8.87 -12.23
N PRO A 96 9.48 -9.78 -12.04
CA PRO A 96 10.15 -9.88 -10.76
C PRO A 96 10.75 -8.53 -10.41
N PHE A 97 10.69 -8.20 -9.13
CA PHE A 97 11.26 -6.96 -8.59
C PHE A 97 12.73 -6.84 -9.02
N SER A 98 13.02 -5.85 -9.88
CA SER A 98 14.41 -5.51 -10.20
C SER A 98 14.93 -4.61 -9.09
N GLN A 99 15.93 -5.06 -8.37
CA GLN A 99 16.61 -4.28 -7.35
C GLN A 99 17.24 -3.05 -7.99
N SER A 100 16.65 -1.88 -7.80
CA SER A 100 17.34 -0.61 -8.02
C SER A 100 18.24 -0.33 -6.81
N ALA A 101 19.32 0.39 -7.02
CA ALA A 101 20.31 0.67 -5.97
C ALA A 101 19.73 1.43 -4.75
N ASP A 102 18.57 2.08 -4.91
CA ASP A 102 17.88 2.79 -3.85
C ASP A 102 16.34 2.76 -4.09
N PRO A 103 15.70 1.60 -3.91
CA PRO A 103 14.26 1.53 -4.07
C PRO A 103 13.58 2.20 -2.87
N ALA A 104 12.74 3.19 -3.11
CA ALA A 104 11.80 3.63 -2.08
C ALA A 104 10.83 2.48 -1.78
N TRP A 105 11.09 1.74 -0.71
CA TRP A 105 10.33 0.58 -0.27
C TRP A 105 9.73 0.84 1.10
N TYR A 106 8.45 1.03 1.18
CA TYR A 106 7.69 1.21 2.41
C TYR A 106 6.20 0.99 2.16
N PRO A 107 5.42 0.68 3.21
CA PRO A 107 3.97 0.56 3.08
C PRO A 107 3.31 1.95 3.02
N VAL A 108 2.22 2.05 2.28
CA VAL A 108 1.26 3.13 2.41
C VAL A 108 -0.11 2.57 2.78
N ILE A 109 -0.94 3.38 3.43
CA ILE A 109 -2.24 2.94 3.96
C ILE A 109 -3.36 3.52 3.11
N ASP A 110 -4.23 2.64 2.61
CA ASP A 110 -5.52 3.01 2.06
C ASP A 110 -6.50 3.21 3.23
N TYR A 111 -6.67 4.45 3.63
CA TYR A 111 -7.52 4.78 4.78
C TYR A 111 -9.02 4.57 4.54
N ALA A 112 -9.47 4.44 3.29
CA ALA A 112 -10.85 4.05 3.00
C ALA A 112 -11.14 2.60 3.41
N ARG A 113 -10.10 1.77 3.52
CA ARG A 113 -10.20 0.34 3.88
C ARG A 113 -9.61 0.04 5.26
N CYS A 114 -8.83 0.94 5.84
CA CYS A 114 -8.18 0.72 7.11
C CYS A 114 -9.17 0.81 8.28
N THR A 115 -9.30 -0.27 9.03
CA THR A 115 -10.13 -0.34 10.25
C THR A 115 -9.36 0.02 11.53
N HIS A 116 -8.12 0.41 11.42
CA HIS A 116 -7.20 0.69 12.53
C HIS A 116 -7.06 -0.45 13.55
N CYS A 117 -7.22 -1.72 13.12
CA CYS A 117 -7.16 -2.90 13.98
C CYS A 117 -5.81 -3.12 14.66
N GLY A 118 -4.74 -2.45 14.22
CA GLY A 118 -3.42 -2.48 14.82
C GLY A 118 -2.55 -3.68 14.45
N GLN A 119 -3.03 -4.65 13.67
CA GLN A 119 -2.26 -5.86 13.36
C GLN A 119 -0.92 -5.55 12.68
N CYS A 120 -0.88 -4.62 11.72
CA CYS A 120 0.36 -4.22 11.05
C CYS A 120 1.36 -3.58 12.02
N PHE A 121 0.87 -2.77 12.98
CA PHE A 121 1.69 -2.15 14.01
C PHE A 121 2.31 -3.18 14.96
N GLU A 122 1.50 -4.12 15.47
CA GLU A 122 1.98 -5.16 16.39
C GLU A 122 2.90 -6.18 15.71
N PHE A 123 2.69 -6.41 14.40
CA PHE A 123 3.44 -7.41 13.65
C PHE A 123 4.80 -6.91 13.15
N CYS A 124 4.93 -5.60 12.87
CA CYS A 124 6.14 -5.03 12.28
C CYS A 124 7.31 -5.05 13.26
N LEU A 125 8.44 -5.67 12.86
CA LEU A 125 9.66 -5.73 13.67
C LEU A 125 10.50 -4.44 13.59
N PHE A 126 10.23 -3.60 12.58
CA PHE A 126 11.09 -2.49 12.21
C PHE A 126 10.57 -1.13 12.68
N GLY A 127 9.46 -1.10 13.42
CA GLY A 127 8.91 0.14 13.96
C GLY A 127 8.44 1.13 12.90
N VAL A 128 7.91 0.64 11.77
CA VAL A 128 7.46 1.47 10.64
C VAL A 128 6.20 2.27 10.98
N TYR A 129 5.38 1.76 11.89
CA TYR A 129 4.07 2.28 12.22
C TYR A 129 4.02 2.89 13.62
N GLU A 130 3.18 3.88 13.79
CA GLU A 130 2.77 4.43 15.09
C GLU A 130 1.25 4.57 15.16
N LYS A 131 0.76 4.78 16.39
CA LYS A 131 -0.61 5.21 16.64
C LYS A 131 -0.60 6.70 16.92
N ASP A 132 -1.47 7.44 16.24
CA ASP A 132 -1.69 8.84 16.56
C ASP A 132 -2.51 9.01 17.87
N GLN A 133 -2.81 10.25 18.23
CA GLN A 133 -3.55 10.59 19.45
C GLN A 133 -4.97 10.02 19.46
N ASP A 134 -5.55 9.78 18.29
CA ASP A 134 -6.87 9.17 18.09
C ASP A 134 -6.82 7.64 18.01
N GLY A 135 -5.63 7.04 18.15
CA GLY A 135 -5.40 5.60 18.01
C GLY A 135 -5.35 5.10 16.57
N LYS A 136 -5.33 5.98 15.58
CA LYS A 136 -5.21 5.60 14.16
C LYS A 136 -3.79 5.16 13.83
N ILE A 137 -3.69 4.13 13.01
CA ILE A 137 -2.39 3.63 12.57
C ILE A 137 -1.85 4.52 11.45
N CYS A 138 -0.61 4.99 11.64
CA CYS A 138 0.11 5.83 10.69
C CYS A 138 1.46 5.20 10.34
N VAL A 139 1.95 5.44 9.13
CA VAL A 139 3.33 5.13 8.72
C VAL A 139 4.20 6.34 9.02
N THR A 140 5.01 6.26 10.05
CA THR A 140 5.85 7.39 10.53
C THR A 140 7.32 7.21 10.18
N HIS A 141 7.78 5.97 10.13
CA HIS A 141 9.18 5.64 9.83
C HIS A 141 9.33 4.80 8.55
N PRO A 142 9.03 5.37 7.35
CA PRO A 142 9.06 4.63 6.09
C PRO A 142 10.45 4.05 5.79
N HIS A 143 11.53 4.76 6.14
CA HIS A 143 12.91 4.33 5.90
C HIS A 143 13.34 3.15 6.79
N SER A 144 12.62 2.86 7.86
CA SER A 144 12.87 1.69 8.71
C SER A 144 12.34 0.39 8.09
N CYS A 145 11.55 0.49 7.02
CA CYS A 145 10.98 -0.68 6.36
C CYS A 145 12.08 -1.49 5.67
N LYS A 146 12.12 -2.79 5.93
CA LYS A 146 13.05 -3.67 5.24
C LYS A 146 12.64 -3.88 3.79
N ASN A 147 13.59 -3.73 2.88
CA ASN A 147 13.37 -4.01 1.46
C ASN A 147 12.84 -5.42 1.23
N ASN A 148 11.90 -5.56 0.29
CA ASN A 148 11.25 -6.82 -0.08
C ASN A 148 10.47 -7.52 1.05
N CYS A 149 10.02 -6.78 2.08
CA CYS A 149 9.21 -7.33 3.16
C CYS A 149 7.77 -6.78 3.11
N PRO A 150 6.81 -7.43 2.42
CA PRO A 150 5.40 -7.02 2.42
C PRO A 150 4.57 -7.75 3.49
N ALA A 151 5.19 -8.36 4.50
CA ALA A 151 4.53 -9.25 5.45
C ALA A 151 3.35 -8.61 6.19
N CYS A 152 3.44 -7.32 6.54
CA CYS A 152 2.35 -6.58 7.17
C CYS A 152 1.12 -6.41 6.24
N ALA A 153 1.31 -6.35 4.92
CA ALA A 153 0.20 -6.31 3.97
C ALA A 153 -0.54 -7.65 3.90
N ARG A 154 0.18 -8.77 4.04
CA ARG A 154 -0.41 -10.13 4.00
C ARG A 154 -1.31 -10.43 5.19
N ILE A 155 -1.05 -9.81 6.34
CA ILE A 155 -1.85 -9.98 7.54
C ILE A 155 -2.97 -8.93 7.66
N CYS A 156 -3.03 -7.96 6.76
CA CYS A 156 -4.04 -6.90 6.82
C CYS A 156 -5.42 -7.45 6.39
N PRO A 157 -6.42 -7.53 7.28
CA PRO A 157 -7.72 -8.13 6.95
C PRO A 157 -8.50 -7.31 5.92
N GLY A 158 -8.30 -5.99 5.89
CA GLY A 158 -8.93 -5.08 4.93
C GLY A 158 -8.15 -4.89 3.64
N ALA A 159 -6.98 -5.55 3.45
CA ALA A 159 -6.06 -5.29 2.36
C ALA A 159 -5.75 -3.78 2.19
N ALA A 160 -5.70 -3.06 3.32
CA ALA A 160 -5.48 -1.63 3.36
C ALA A 160 -4.00 -1.25 3.21
N ILE A 161 -3.08 -2.17 3.49
CA ILE A 161 -1.64 -1.92 3.38
C ILE A 161 -1.19 -2.19 1.94
N ILE A 162 -0.59 -1.18 1.33
CA ILE A 162 -0.16 -1.21 -0.06
C ILE A 162 1.35 -1.04 -0.14
N PHE A 163 1.99 -1.91 -0.91
CA PHE A 163 3.38 -1.78 -1.36
C PHE A 163 3.37 -1.61 -2.88
N PRO A 164 3.47 -0.39 -3.40
CA PRO A 164 3.27 -0.13 -4.84
C PRO A 164 4.20 -0.91 -5.76
N LYS A 165 5.37 -1.32 -5.27
CA LYS A 165 6.40 -2.03 -6.04
C LYS A 165 6.29 -3.56 -5.99
N VAL A 166 5.36 -4.11 -5.21
CA VAL A 166 5.09 -5.56 -5.18
C VAL A 166 4.39 -5.99 -6.48
N GLY A 167 4.69 -7.19 -6.98
CA GLY A 167 4.02 -7.75 -8.15
C GLY A 167 2.60 -8.25 -7.85
N GLU A 168 2.32 -8.64 -6.61
CA GLU A 168 1.10 -9.35 -6.19
C GLU A 168 -0.07 -8.40 -5.95
N SER A 169 -1.22 -8.71 -6.54
CA SER A 169 -2.50 -8.07 -6.23
C SER A 169 -3.10 -8.70 -4.94
N PRO A 170 -3.82 -7.94 -4.11
CA PRO A 170 -4.07 -6.50 -4.15
C PRO A 170 -3.02 -5.66 -3.41
N ILE A 171 -1.91 -6.28 -2.96
CA ILE A 171 -0.85 -5.63 -2.16
C ILE A 171 -0.20 -4.48 -2.93
N ASN A 172 -0.12 -4.60 -4.25
CA ASN A 172 0.43 -3.57 -5.13
C ASN A 172 -0.48 -2.34 -5.35
N GLY A 173 -1.68 -2.34 -4.76
CA GLY A 173 -2.67 -1.27 -4.92
C GLY A 173 -3.60 -1.47 -6.11
N ALA A 174 -3.63 -2.66 -6.73
CA ALA A 174 -4.66 -3.01 -7.69
C ALA A 174 -6.05 -2.94 -7.06
N GLU A 175 -7.06 -2.76 -7.89
CA GLU A 175 -8.45 -2.82 -7.45
C GLU A 175 -8.78 -4.22 -6.92
N ILE A 176 -9.67 -4.25 -5.94
CA ILE A 176 -10.15 -5.49 -5.32
C ILE A 176 -11.46 -5.81 -5.99
N SER A 177 -11.42 -6.76 -6.91
CA SER A 177 -12.59 -7.18 -7.70
C SER A 177 -13.47 -8.17 -6.96
N ASP A 178 -12.93 -8.88 -5.99
CA ASP A 178 -13.66 -9.92 -5.23
C ASP A 178 -13.53 -9.68 -3.72
N GLU A 179 -14.52 -8.98 -3.18
CA GLU A 179 -14.63 -8.76 -1.73
C GLU A 179 -14.95 -10.08 -0.98
N ASP A 180 -15.55 -11.04 -1.63
CA ASP A 180 -15.89 -12.32 -1.01
C ASP A 180 -14.65 -13.20 -0.90
N GLU A 181 -13.75 -13.17 -1.87
CA GLU A 181 -12.42 -13.80 -1.74
C GLU A 181 -11.61 -13.15 -0.61
N LEU A 182 -11.68 -11.83 -0.46
CA LEU A 182 -11.04 -11.13 0.65
C LEU A 182 -11.64 -11.52 1.99
N LYS A 183 -12.97 -11.61 2.09
CA LYS A 183 -13.69 -12.04 3.29
C LYS A 183 -13.44 -13.51 3.62
N ALA A 184 -13.29 -14.37 2.62
CA ALA A 184 -12.93 -15.78 2.79
C ALA A 184 -11.53 -15.96 3.42
N ASN A 185 -10.68 -14.94 3.33
CA ASN A 185 -9.39 -14.93 4.01
C ASN A 185 -9.49 -14.57 5.51
N ILE A 186 -10.65 -14.07 5.96
CA ILE A 186 -10.98 -13.81 7.37
C ILE A 186 -11.75 -15.01 7.87
N LYS A 187 -11.09 -15.97 8.52
CA LYS A 187 -11.78 -17.09 9.16
C LYS A 187 -12.39 -16.64 10.48
N ILE A 188 -13.69 -16.36 10.44
CA ILE A 188 -14.54 -16.37 11.64
C ILE A 188 -15.12 -17.78 11.71
N ASN A 189 -14.52 -18.66 12.48
CA ASN A 189 -15.11 -19.97 12.73
C ASN A 189 -16.20 -19.81 13.79
N VAL A 190 -17.39 -19.41 13.36
CA VAL A 190 -18.55 -19.15 14.22
C VAL A 190 -19.00 -20.46 14.92
N ASP A 191 -18.87 -21.60 14.25
CA ASP A 191 -19.23 -22.92 14.81
C ASP A 191 -18.30 -23.32 15.95
N GLU A 192 -17.00 -23.00 15.84
CA GLU A 192 -16.01 -23.21 16.90
C GLU A 192 -16.21 -22.30 18.11
N ILE A 193 -16.88 -21.14 17.89
CA ILE A 193 -17.21 -20.17 18.93
C ILE A 193 -18.54 -20.51 19.62
N LEU A 194 -19.51 -21.03 18.88
CA LEU A 194 -20.87 -21.30 19.37
C LEU A 194 -21.12 -22.77 19.75
N GLY A 195 -20.27 -23.70 19.28
CA GLY A 195 -20.39 -25.13 19.57
C GLY A 195 -19.85 -25.60 20.94
N GLY A 196 -19.36 -24.70 21.78
CA GLY A 196 -18.88 -24.96 23.14
C GLY A 196 -19.45 -23.96 24.14
N ASP A 197 -19.30 -24.22 25.43
CA ASP A 197 -19.66 -23.32 26.50
C ASP A 197 -19.12 -21.90 26.21
N VAL A 198 -20.01 -20.95 25.94
CA VAL A 198 -19.70 -19.57 25.57
C VAL A 198 -18.81 -18.90 26.61
N TYR A 199 -18.97 -19.25 27.88
CA TYR A 199 -18.15 -18.73 28.99
C TYR A 199 -16.73 -19.32 28.98
N ALA A 200 -16.58 -20.61 28.67
CA ALA A 200 -15.26 -21.24 28.51
C ALA A 200 -14.54 -20.67 27.28
N ALA A 201 -15.25 -20.43 26.18
CA ALA A 201 -14.71 -19.79 24.96
C ALA A 201 -14.30 -18.33 25.20
N LEU A 202 -15.04 -17.56 25.98
CA LEU A 202 -14.70 -16.19 26.37
C LEU A 202 -13.49 -16.13 27.31
N ASN A 203 -13.35 -17.08 28.22
CA ASN A 203 -12.19 -17.17 29.09
C ASN A 203 -10.94 -17.67 28.35
N ALA A 204 -11.07 -18.59 27.41
CA ALA A 204 -9.99 -19.02 26.51
C ALA A 204 -9.53 -17.88 25.59
N ARG A 205 -10.41 -16.96 25.19
CA ARG A 205 -10.06 -15.73 24.44
C ARG A 205 -9.13 -14.78 25.19
N LYS A 206 -9.24 -14.70 26.52
CA LYS A 206 -8.31 -13.90 27.34
C LYS A 206 -6.87 -14.39 27.27
N HIS A 207 -6.65 -15.65 26.95
CA HIS A 207 -5.33 -16.28 26.95
C HIS A 207 -4.82 -16.71 25.56
N LYS A 208 -5.67 -16.71 24.55
CA LYS A 208 -5.30 -17.05 23.16
C LYS A 208 -5.88 -16.00 22.20
N ARG A 209 -5.09 -15.02 21.76
CA ARG A 209 -5.44 -14.19 20.61
C ARG A 209 -5.62 -15.13 19.40
N ARG A 210 -6.85 -15.53 19.11
CA ARG A 210 -7.15 -16.27 17.87
C ARG A 210 -7.06 -15.30 16.72
N SER A 211 -6.15 -15.58 15.81
CA SER A 211 -6.04 -14.86 14.56
C SER A 211 -7.29 -15.09 13.72
N LEU A 212 -7.88 -14.00 13.22
CA LEU A 212 -8.98 -14.02 12.25
C LEU A 212 -8.48 -14.28 10.81
N LEU A 213 -7.18 -14.53 10.65
CA LEU A 213 -6.51 -14.61 9.36
C LEU A 213 -6.47 -16.05 8.83
N ASN A 214 -6.42 -16.16 7.51
CA ASN A 214 -6.18 -17.44 6.84
C ASN A 214 -4.81 -18.01 7.25
N GLN A 215 -4.77 -19.27 7.71
CA GLN A 215 -3.57 -19.90 8.23
C GLN A 215 -2.39 -19.86 7.23
N LYS A 216 -2.65 -20.11 5.94
CA LYS A 216 -1.60 -20.04 4.90
C LYS A 216 -0.97 -18.65 4.80
N LYS A 217 -1.76 -17.59 4.90
CA LYS A 217 -1.26 -16.19 4.87
C LYS A 217 -0.50 -15.85 6.14
N ILE A 218 -0.91 -16.39 7.29
CA ILE A 218 -0.18 -16.25 8.55
C ILE A 218 1.18 -16.92 8.43
N ASP A 219 1.22 -18.17 7.98
CA ASP A 219 2.45 -18.94 7.87
C ASP A 219 3.43 -18.26 6.90
N GLN A 220 2.92 -17.75 5.78
CA GLN A 220 3.72 -16.97 4.84
C GLN A 220 4.27 -15.67 5.48
N ALA A 221 3.43 -14.92 6.16
CA ALA A 221 3.84 -13.70 6.85
C ALA A 221 4.89 -13.97 7.94
N LEU A 222 4.73 -15.05 8.69
CA LEU A 222 5.70 -15.48 9.71
C LEU A 222 7.02 -15.90 9.09
N ALA A 223 7.00 -16.61 7.95
CA ALA A 223 8.20 -16.97 7.22
C ALA A 223 8.95 -15.73 6.71
N GLU A 224 8.25 -14.77 6.11
CA GLU A 224 8.82 -13.50 5.67
C GLU A 224 9.43 -12.72 6.84
N ARG A 225 8.71 -12.65 7.97
CA ARG A 225 9.19 -12.01 9.19
C ARG A 225 10.48 -12.66 9.72
N LYS A 226 10.53 -14.00 9.74
CA LYS A 226 11.72 -14.75 10.16
C LYS A 226 12.90 -14.47 9.25
N ASN A 227 12.72 -14.53 7.93
CA ASN A 227 13.76 -14.21 6.97
C ASN A 227 14.29 -12.77 7.16
N CYS A 228 13.38 -11.82 7.45
CA CYS A 228 13.75 -10.46 7.75
C CYS A 228 14.61 -10.36 9.03
N SER A 229 14.26 -11.09 10.10
CA SER A 229 15.02 -11.06 11.36
C SER A 229 16.42 -11.72 11.23
N GLU A 230 16.54 -12.73 10.36
CA GLU A 230 17.80 -13.45 10.09
C GLU A 230 18.71 -12.74 9.04
N GLY A 231 18.29 -11.60 8.53
CA GLY A 231 19.09 -10.87 7.53
C GLY A 231 19.06 -11.46 6.12
N LYS A 232 18.29 -12.54 5.91
CA LYS A 232 18.11 -13.18 4.60
C LYS A 232 17.00 -12.45 3.84
N ALA A 233 17.33 -11.75 2.78
CA ALA A 233 16.39 -11.12 1.86
C ALA A 233 16.71 -11.53 0.43
#